data_ab1cbcce16f933632080c89748b28bca
#
_entry.id   ab1cbcce16f933632080c89748b28bca
#
_cell.length_a   1.000
_cell.length_b   1.000
_cell.length_c   1.000
_cell.angle_alpha   90.00
_cell.angle_beta   90.00
_cell.angle_gamma   90.00
#
_symmetry.space_group_name_H-M   'P 1'
#
loop_
_entity.id
_entity.type
_entity.pdbx_description
1 polymer ?
#
loop_
_entity_poly.entity_id
_entity_poly.type
_entity_poly.pdbx_seq_one_letter_code
_entity_poly.pdbx_strand_id
1 'polypeptide(L)'
;VTGQDGAYLSEFLLKKGYQVHGMKRRSSSFNTDRIDHLYQDPHVQNRNFFLHYGDMTDSTNITRLIKEIQPDEIYNLAAMSHVAVSFETPEYTGNADGLGTLRILDAVRLLGLENKTRIYQASTSELYGKVQEVPQSETTPFYPRSPYGVAKIYAYWITVNYREAYGMFACNGILFNHESPLRGETFVTRKITRAASRIALGLQDKFYLGNLDAQRDWGHAKDYVRMMWM
;
A
#
# COMPACT_ATOMS: atom_id res chain seq x y z
N VAL A 1 6.68 -3.21 -1.94
CA VAL A 1 7.52 -3.41 -0.74
C VAL A 1 8.33 -2.16 -0.38
N THR A 2 8.66 -1.30 -1.34
CA THR A 2 9.56 -0.14 -1.18
C THR A 2 8.96 1.08 -0.46
N GLY A 3 7.67 1.03 -0.12
CA GLY A 3 7.01 2.07 0.68
C GLY A 3 7.22 1.88 2.18
N GLN A 4 6.77 2.86 2.97
CA GLN A 4 6.83 2.84 4.43
C GLN A 4 6.26 1.55 5.02
N ASP A 5 5.01 1.24 4.68
CA ASP A 5 4.30 0.10 5.24
C ASP A 5 4.89 -1.23 4.77
N GLY A 6 5.28 -1.30 3.49
CA GLY A 6 5.95 -2.48 2.93
C GLY A 6 7.27 -2.80 3.61
N ALA A 7 8.06 -1.78 3.96
CA ALA A 7 9.32 -1.96 4.69
C ALA A 7 9.08 -2.50 6.12
N TYR A 8 8.20 -1.85 6.89
CA TYR A 8 7.88 -2.32 8.25
C TYR A 8 7.20 -3.69 8.27
N LEU A 9 6.30 -3.96 7.31
CA LEU A 9 5.66 -5.27 7.21
C LEU A 9 6.68 -6.36 6.88
N SER A 10 7.62 -6.09 5.97
CA SER A 10 8.70 -7.03 5.65
C SER A 10 9.56 -7.36 6.87
N GLU A 11 10.00 -6.34 7.63
CA GLU A 11 10.73 -6.55 8.87
C GLU A 11 9.94 -7.38 9.89
N PHE A 12 8.65 -7.07 10.03
CA PHE A 12 7.77 -7.73 10.99
C PHE A 12 7.56 -9.21 10.63
N LEU A 13 7.31 -9.51 9.36
CA LEU A 13 7.09 -10.88 8.89
C LEU A 13 8.39 -11.70 8.95
N LEU A 14 9.53 -11.12 8.58
CA LEU A 14 10.84 -11.79 8.71
C LEU A 14 11.15 -12.18 10.16
N LYS A 15 10.86 -11.29 11.13
CA LYS A 15 11.01 -11.58 12.57
C LYS A 15 10.08 -12.70 13.06
N LYS A 16 8.98 -12.95 12.35
CA LYS A 16 8.06 -14.06 12.63
C LYS A 16 8.44 -15.36 11.92
N GLY A 17 9.53 -15.37 11.14
CA GLY A 17 9.99 -16.55 10.43
C GLY A 17 9.37 -16.76 9.05
N TYR A 18 8.67 -15.78 8.51
CA TYR A 18 8.14 -15.86 7.14
C TYR A 18 9.26 -15.79 6.11
N GLN A 19 9.02 -16.43 4.97
CA GLN A 19 9.71 -16.14 3.73
C GLN A 19 8.95 -15.00 3.02
N VAL A 20 9.61 -13.86 2.81
CA VAL A 20 8.99 -12.65 2.29
C VAL A 20 9.40 -12.40 0.84
N HIS A 21 8.42 -12.33 -0.04
CA HIS A 21 8.58 -12.00 -1.45
C HIS A 21 8.05 -10.59 -1.71
N GLY A 22 8.94 -9.62 -1.89
CA GLY A 22 8.60 -8.23 -2.12
C GLY A 22 8.56 -7.86 -3.59
N MET A 23 7.43 -7.37 -4.08
CA MET A 23 7.34 -6.80 -5.43
C MET A 23 7.73 -5.32 -5.42
N LYS A 24 8.57 -4.91 -6.36
CA LYS A 24 8.97 -3.52 -6.60
C LYS A 24 8.89 -3.16 -8.09
N ARG A 25 8.55 -1.89 -8.38
CA ARG A 25 8.59 -1.40 -9.77
C ARG A 25 10.03 -1.16 -10.22
N ARG A 26 10.27 -1.33 -11.51
CA ARG A 26 11.53 -0.89 -12.13
C ARG A 26 11.54 0.65 -12.17
N SER A 27 12.61 1.24 -11.68
CA SER A 27 12.86 2.68 -11.73
C SER A 27 14.27 2.92 -12.27
N SER A 28 14.50 4.06 -12.93
CA SER A 28 15.84 4.47 -13.39
C SER A 28 16.76 4.87 -12.24
N SER A 29 16.22 5.39 -11.15
CA SER A 29 16.91 5.63 -9.89
C SER A 29 16.59 4.55 -8.85
N PHE A 30 17.46 4.37 -7.88
CA PHE A 30 17.21 3.45 -6.76
C PHE A 30 15.98 3.91 -5.94
N ASN A 31 15.15 2.96 -5.55
CA ASN A 31 13.94 3.20 -4.76
C ASN A 31 13.80 2.20 -3.60
N THR A 32 14.92 1.62 -3.16
CA THR A 32 14.97 0.53 -2.16
C THR A 32 15.51 0.95 -0.80
N ASP A 33 15.85 2.21 -0.60
CA ASP A 33 16.52 2.73 0.61
C ASP A 33 15.87 2.26 1.92
N ARG A 34 14.54 2.10 1.93
CA ARG A 34 13.79 1.65 3.12
C ARG A 34 13.94 0.17 3.43
N ILE A 35 14.45 -0.61 2.48
CA ILE A 35 14.57 -2.07 2.56
C ILE A 35 15.98 -2.58 2.27
N ASP A 36 16.95 -1.70 2.01
CA ASP A 36 18.33 -2.09 1.69
C ASP A 36 18.96 -2.92 2.82
N HIS A 37 18.64 -2.62 4.07
CA HIS A 37 19.08 -3.37 5.24
C HIS A 37 18.49 -4.79 5.33
N LEU A 38 17.44 -5.10 4.56
CA LEU A 38 16.83 -6.43 4.47
C LEU A 38 17.38 -7.22 3.29
N TYR A 39 18.15 -6.59 2.41
CA TYR A 39 18.67 -7.23 1.20
C TYR A 39 19.56 -8.42 1.54
N GLN A 40 19.33 -9.51 0.84
CA GLN A 40 20.13 -10.72 0.93
C GLN A 40 20.63 -11.10 -0.46
N ASP A 41 21.94 -11.34 -0.57
CA ASP A 41 22.54 -11.75 -1.83
C ASP A 41 21.88 -13.04 -2.37
N PRO A 42 21.55 -13.10 -3.66
CA PRO A 42 20.94 -14.30 -4.28
C PRO A 42 21.71 -15.60 -4.09
N HIS A 43 23.01 -15.53 -3.83
CA HIS A 43 23.89 -16.70 -3.63
C HIS A 43 23.92 -17.18 -2.17
N VAL A 44 23.36 -16.43 -1.22
CA VAL A 44 23.30 -16.85 0.18
C VAL A 44 22.30 -18.00 0.33
N GLN A 45 22.73 -19.07 0.99
CA GLN A 45 21.85 -20.17 1.35
C GLN A 45 20.87 -19.75 2.46
N ASN A 46 19.65 -20.31 2.42
CA ASN A 46 18.60 -20.05 3.43
C ASN A 46 18.13 -18.59 3.52
N ARG A 47 18.25 -17.81 2.45
CA ARG A 47 17.63 -16.48 2.42
C ARG A 47 16.11 -16.59 2.56
N ASN A 48 15.54 -15.59 3.21
CA ASN A 48 14.11 -15.48 3.49
C ASN A 48 13.49 -14.17 2.99
N PHE A 49 14.28 -13.32 2.30
CA PHE A 49 13.80 -12.09 1.66
C PHE A 49 14.15 -12.08 0.18
N PHE A 50 13.13 -11.95 -0.67
CA PHE A 50 13.25 -12.01 -2.13
C PHE A 50 12.61 -10.79 -2.76
N LEU A 51 13.30 -10.15 -3.71
CA LEU A 51 12.78 -9.01 -4.45
C LEU A 51 12.48 -9.38 -5.90
N HIS A 52 11.28 -9.03 -6.36
CA HIS A 52 10.81 -9.25 -7.71
C HIS A 52 10.44 -7.94 -8.38
N TYR A 53 10.76 -7.82 -9.66
CA TYR A 53 10.24 -6.72 -10.47
C TYR A 53 8.83 -7.02 -10.91
N GLY A 54 7.93 -6.03 -10.77
CA GLY A 54 6.56 -6.13 -11.22
C GLY A 54 5.85 -4.78 -11.18
N ASP A 55 4.75 -4.67 -11.90
CA ASP A 55 3.86 -3.50 -11.91
C ASP A 55 2.41 -3.98 -11.81
N MET A 56 1.58 -3.24 -11.08
CA MET A 56 0.16 -3.56 -10.92
C MET A 56 -0.63 -3.44 -12.22
N THR A 57 -0.05 -2.81 -13.24
CA THR A 57 -0.63 -2.70 -14.59
C THR A 57 -0.31 -3.88 -15.50
N ASP A 58 0.56 -4.80 -15.06
CA ASP A 58 1.00 -5.99 -15.83
C ASP A 58 0.40 -7.28 -15.26
N SER A 59 -0.73 -7.71 -15.82
CA SER A 59 -1.44 -8.92 -15.40
C SER A 59 -0.62 -10.20 -15.62
N THR A 60 0.14 -10.28 -16.70
CA THR A 60 0.97 -11.44 -17.01
C THR A 60 2.08 -11.63 -15.99
N ASN A 61 2.75 -10.53 -15.62
CA ASN A 61 3.79 -10.54 -14.59
C ASN A 61 3.23 -10.91 -13.21
N ILE A 62 2.10 -10.33 -12.81
CA ILE A 62 1.43 -10.65 -11.53
C ILE A 62 1.07 -12.15 -11.49
N THR A 63 0.42 -12.67 -12.54
CA THR A 63 0.03 -14.08 -12.61
C THR A 63 1.25 -15.00 -12.55
N ARG A 64 2.34 -14.66 -13.26
CA ARG A 64 3.60 -15.41 -13.22
C ARG A 64 4.19 -15.44 -11.81
N LEU A 65 4.27 -14.31 -11.14
CA LEU A 65 4.82 -14.23 -9.77
C LEU A 65 3.99 -15.06 -8.78
N ILE A 66 2.66 -14.93 -8.82
CA ILE A 66 1.77 -15.71 -7.93
C ILE A 66 1.91 -17.22 -8.22
N LYS A 67 2.01 -17.61 -9.49
CA LYS A 67 2.22 -19.00 -9.90
C LYS A 67 3.55 -19.57 -9.38
N GLU A 68 4.63 -18.81 -9.51
CA GLU A 68 5.98 -19.24 -9.09
C GLU A 68 6.12 -19.31 -7.57
N ILE A 69 5.54 -18.35 -6.84
CA ILE A 69 5.68 -18.21 -5.38
C ILE A 69 4.67 -19.09 -4.65
N GLN A 70 3.45 -19.26 -5.17
CA GLN A 70 2.35 -19.98 -4.49
C GLN A 70 2.11 -19.46 -3.07
N PRO A 71 1.90 -18.14 -2.86
CA PRO A 71 1.92 -17.51 -1.55
C PRO A 71 0.80 -18.00 -0.65
N ASP A 72 1.05 -18.08 0.65
CA ASP A 72 0.02 -18.33 1.67
C ASP A 72 -0.71 -17.03 2.02
N GLU A 73 -0.02 -15.88 1.91
CA GLU A 73 -0.57 -14.56 2.21
C GLU A 73 -0.12 -13.54 1.18
N ILE A 74 -1.03 -12.67 0.75
CA ILE A 74 -0.75 -11.52 -0.13
C ILE A 74 -1.19 -10.25 0.57
N TYR A 75 -0.26 -9.31 0.76
CA TYR A 75 -0.52 -7.96 1.25
C TYR A 75 -0.41 -6.97 0.10
N ASN A 76 -1.53 -6.57 -0.48
CA ASN A 76 -1.53 -5.57 -1.55
C ASN A 76 -1.45 -4.15 -0.95
N LEU A 77 -0.22 -3.64 -0.87
CA LEU A 77 0.09 -2.27 -0.42
C LEU A 77 0.46 -1.36 -1.60
N ALA A 78 0.41 -1.90 -2.83
CA ALA A 78 0.77 -1.15 -4.02
C ALA A 78 -0.30 -0.11 -4.36
N ALA A 79 0.11 1.13 -4.55
CA ALA A 79 -0.77 2.21 -5.00
C ALA A 79 0.01 3.40 -5.55
N MET A 80 -0.64 4.16 -6.42
CA MET A 80 -0.30 5.54 -6.70
C MET A 80 -1.03 6.42 -5.66
N SER A 81 -0.49 6.49 -4.44
CA SER A 81 -1.18 6.98 -3.24
C SER A 81 -1.16 8.50 -3.04
N HIS A 82 -0.57 9.26 -3.96
CA HIS A 82 -0.50 10.72 -3.85
C HIS A 82 -1.77 11.35 -4.44
N VAL A 83 -2.68 11.81 -3.58
CA VAL A 83 -3.99 12.33 -3.98
C VAL A 83 -3.90 13.43 -5.05
N ALA A 84 -3.03 14.43 -4.87
CA ALA A 84 -2.90 15.51 -5.87
C ALA A 84 -2.44 14.98 -7.23
N VAL A 85 -1.46 14.08 -7.27
CA VAL A 85 -0.95 13.47 -8.52
C VAL A 85 -2.03 12.63 -9.21
N SER A 86 -3.00 12.07 -8.48
CA SER A 86 -4.08 11.30 -9.09
C SER A 86 -4.96 12.13 -10.04
N PHE A 87 -5.03 13.44 -9.84
CA PHE A 87 -5.73 14.35 -10.76
C PHE A 87 -4.95 14.59 -12.06
N GLU A 88 -3.61 14.47 -12.01
CA GLU A 88 -2.76 14.60 -13.19
C GLU A 88 -2.66 13.29 -13.99
N THR A 89 -2.77 12.15 -13.31
CA THR A 89 -2.64 10.80 -13.89
C THR A 89 -3.82 9.88 -13.52
N PRO A 90 -5.08 10.26 -13.82
CA PRO A 90 -6.26 9.52 -13.35
C PRO A 90 -6.37 8.13 -13.95
N GLU A 91 -6.01 7.96 -15.21
CA GLU A 91 -6.05 6.66 -15.91
C GLU A 91 -5.05 5.68 -15.31
N TYR A 92 -3.80 6.10 -15.11
CA TYR A 92 -2.79 5.27 -14.46
C TYR A 92 -3.21 4.90 -13.03
N THR A 93 -3.75 5.85 -12.28
CA THR A 93 -4.26 5.62 -10.92
C THR A 93 -5.37 4.57 -10.91
N GLY A 94 -6.36 4.69 -11.81
CA GLY A 94 -7.42 3.69 -11.95
C GLY A 94 -6.90 2.31 -12.34
N ASN A 95 -5.95 2.27 -13.26
CA ASN A 95 -5.34 1.04 -13.76
C ASN A 95 -4.50 0.33 -12.70
N ALA A 96 -3.64 1.08 -11.98
CA ALA A 96 -2.75 0.50 -10.96
C ALA A 96 -3.51 0.14 -9.67
N ASP A 97 -4.32 1.05 -9.16
CA ASP A 97 -4.92 0.92 -7.82
C ASP A 97 -6.24 0.13 -7.86
N GLY A 98 -7.07 0.35 -8.87
CA GLY A 98 -8.34 -0.35 -9.05
C GLY A 98 -8.16 -1.70 -9.74
N LEU A 99 -7.83 -1.67 -11.03
CA LEU A 99 -7.67 -2.90 -11.84
C LEU A 99 -6.50 -3.76 -11.37
N GLY A 100 -5.46 -3.16 -10.79
CA GLY A 100 -4.35 -3.91 -10.19
C GLY A 100 -4.82 -4.86 -9.09
N THR A 101 -5.75 -4.43 -8.25
CA THR A 101 -6.37 -5.29 -7.23
C THR A 101 -7.14 -6.46 -7.87
N LEU A 102 -7.94 -6.19 -8.90
CA LEU A 102 -8.63 -7.23 -9.66
C LEU A 102 -7.63 -8.27 -10.22
N ARG A 103 -6.49 -7.83 -10.78
CA ARG A 103 -5.47 -8.73 -11.34
C ARG A 103 -4.92 -9.72 -10.31
N ILE A 104 -4.71 -9.27 -9.07
CA ILE A 104 -4.27 -10.16 -7.98
C ILE A 104 -5.37 -11.18 -7.66
N LEU A 105 -6.59 -10.72 -7.42
CA LEU A 105 -7.73 -11.57 -7.07
C LEU A 105 -7.99 -12.62 -8.15
N ASP A 106 -8.02 -12.19 -9.40
CA ASP A 106 -8.29 -13.08 -10.54
C ASP A 106 -7.13 -14.06 -10.78
N ALA A 107 -5.88 -13.63 -10.62
CA ALA A 107 -4.72 -14.53 -10.69
C ALA A 107 -4.76 -15.62 -9.62
N VAL A 108 -5.10 -15.30 -8.38
CA VAL A 108 -5.27 -16.28 -7.29
C VAL A 108 -6.36 -17.27 -7.64
N ARG A 109 -7.51 -16.80 -8.14
CA ARG A 109 -8.62 -17.66 -8.58
C ARG A 109 -8.24 -18.54 -9.77
N LEU A 110 -7.67 -17.97 -10.83
CA LEU A 110 -7.27 -18.70 -12.04
C LEU A 110 -6.23 -19.80 -11.78
N LEU A 111 -5.43 -19.63 -10.74
CA LEU A 111 -4.41 -20.60 -10.32
C LEU A 111 -4.93 -21.63 -9.32
N GLY A 112 -6.21 -21.58 -8.93
CA GLY A 112 -6.80 -22.51 -7.97
C GLY A 112 -6.29 -22.33 -6.55
N LEU A 113 -5.93 -21.10 -6.17
CA LEU A 113 -5.35 -20.79 -4.87
C LEU A 113 -6.35 -20.14 -3.89
N GLU A 114 -7.62 -20.04 -4.28
CA GLU A 114 -8.68 -19.36 -3.51
C GLU A 114 -8.88 -19.94 -2.11
N ASN A 115 -8.63 -21.22 -1.91
CA ASN A 115 -8.74 -21.88 -0.61
C ASN A 115 -7.44 -21.88 0.21
N LYS A 116 -6.32 -21.45 -0.40
CA LYS A 116 -5.00 -21.41 0.23
C LYS A 116 -4.59 -19.98 0.59
N THR A 117 -4.65 -19.08 -0.38
CA THR A 117 -4.05 -17.75 -0.27
C THR A 117 -4.98 -16.77 0.42
N ARG A 118 -4.51 -16.18 1.51
CA ARG A 118 -5.19 -15.08 2.21
C ARG A 118 -4.76 -13.76 1.61
N ILE A 119 -5.72 -12.85 1.36
CA ILE A 119 -5.46 -11.58 0.71
C ILE A 119 -5.86 -10.42 1.61
N TYR A 120 -4.91 -9.56 1.91
CA TYR A 120 -5.15 -8.25 2.52
C TYR A 120 -5.05 -7.17 1.46
N GLN A 121 -6.13 -6.41 1.27
CA GLN A 121 -6.17 -5.24 0.41
C GLN A 121 -6.06 -3.98 1.28
N ALA A 122 -5.00 -3.21 1.09
CA ALA A 122 -4.88 -1.89 1.69
C ALA A 122 -5.90 -0.95 1.05
N SER A 123 -6.92 -0.60 1.81
CA SER A 123 -7.89 0.42 1.45
C SER A 123 -7.49 1.76 2.11
N THR A 124 -8.38 2.73 2.20
CA THR A 124 -8.02 4.09 2.61
C THR A 124 -9.19 4.84 3.21
N SER A 125 -8.95 5.75 4.14
CA SER A 125 -9.94 6.70 4.63
C SER A 125 -10.47 7.66 3.53
N GLU A 126 -9.74 7.79 2.41
CA GLU A 126 -10.18 8.57 1.24
C GLU A 126 -11.44 8.00 0.55
N LEU A 127 -11.86 6.78 0.91
CA LEU A 127 -13.18 6.26 0.52
C LEU A 127 -14.31 7.12 1.06
N TYR A 128 -14.17 7.61 2.30
CA TYR A 128 -15.17 8.47 2.93
C TYR A 128 -15.24 9.85 2.28
N GLY A 129 -14.13 10.41 1.83
CA GLY A 129 -14.04 11.64 1.04
C GLY A 129 -14.80 12.83 1.65
N LYS A 130 -15.98 13.17 1.08
CA LYS A 130 -16.93 14.09 1.70
C LYS A 130 -17.68 13.35 2.79
N VAL A 131 -17.15 13.39 3.99
CA VAL A 131 -17.62 12.63 5.14
C VAL A 131 -19.11 12.82 5.37
N GLN A 132 -19.85 11.71 5.45
CA GLN A 132 -21.31 11.70 5.66
C GLN A 132 -21.68 11.54 7.14
N GLU A 133 -20.73 11.11 7.97
CA GLU A 133 -20.94 10.78 9.37
C GLU A 133 -19.65 11.01 10.17
N VAL A 134 -19.76 11.54 11.40
CA VAL A 134 -18.61 11.82 12.29
C VAL A 134 -18.96 11.32 13.70
N PRO A 135 -18.17 10.40 14.28
CA PRO A 135 -17.03 9.69 13.68
C PRO A 135 -17.49 8.70 12.60
N GLN A 136 -16.57 8.31 11.70
CA GLN A 136 -16.86 7.28 10.70
C GLN A 136 -16.85 5.89 11.34
N SER A 137 -17.63 4.99 10.72
CA SER A 137 -17.68 3.56 11.04
C SER A 137 -17.60 2.73 9.77
N GLU A 138 -17.62 1.40 9.88
CA GLU A 138 -17.63 0.50 8.73
C GLU A 138 -18.90 0.61 7.88
N THR A 139 -19.98 1.16 8.44
CA THR A 139 -21.27 1.36 7.76
C THR A 139 -21.44 2.78 7.20
N THR A 140 -20.52 3.69 7.50
CA THR A 140 -20.56 5.06 6.97
C THR A 140 -20.49 5.04 5.44
N PRO A 141 -21.42 5.68 4.71
CA PRO A 141 -21.40 5.70 3.25
C PRO A 141 -20.11 6.33 2.69
N PHE A 142 -19.58 5.70 1.65
CA PHE A 142 -18.42 6.23 0.93
C PHE A 142 -18.83 7.34 -0.03
N TYR A 143 -18.03 8.42 -0.07
CA TYR A 143 -18.21 9.54 -0.99
C TYR A 143 -16.87 10.09 -1.46
N PRO A 144 -16.09 9.31 -2.27
CA PRO A 144 -14.73 9.69 -2.67
C PRO A 144 -14.70 11.01 -3.43
N ARG A 145 -13.61 11.79 -3.25
CA ARG A 145 -13.46 13.13 -3.82
C ARG A 145 -12.19 13.29 -4.66
N SER A 146 -11.55 12.17 -5.03
CA SER A 146 -10.36 12.17 -5.87
C SER A 146 -10.35 10.94 -6.78
N PRO A 147 -9.64 10.97 -7.92
CA PRO A 147 -9.43 9.79 -8.75
C PRO A 147 -8.79 8.62 -7.97
N TYR A 148 -7.90 8.94 -7.01
CA TYR A 148 -7.35 7.94 -6.09
C TYR A 148 -8.44 7.29 -5.23
N GLY A 149 -9.30 8.08 -4.59
CA GLY A 149 -10.41 7.56 -3.79
C GLY A 149 -11.38 6.70 -4.61
N VAL A 150 -11.67 7.11 -5.85
CA VAL A 150 -12.53 6.34 -6.78
C VAL A 150 -11.87 5.03 -7.20
N ALA A 151 -10.57 5.01 -7.48
CA ALA A 151 -9.85 3.78 -7.79
C ALA A 151 -9.82 2.82 -6.59
N LYS A 152 -9.65 3.35 -5.39
CA LYS A 152 -9.68 2.58 -4.14
C LYS A 152 -11.07 2.06 -3.78
N ILE A 153 -12.15 2.75 -4.12
CA ILE A 153 -13.52 2.23 -3.91
C ILE A 153 -13.81 1.06 -4.85
N TYR A 154 -13.31 1.10 -6.09
CA TYR A 154 -13.35 -0.07 -6.96
C TYR A 154 -12.58 -1.26 -6.35
N ALA A 155 -11.33 -1.02 -5.89
CA ALA A 155 -10.52 -2.04 -5.24
C ALA A 155 -11.22 -2.64 -4.00
N TYR A 156 -11.87 -1.81 -3.20
CA TYR A 156 -12.65 -2.24 -2.03
C TYR A 156 -13.78 -3.18 -2.43
N TRP A 157 -14.64 -2.75 -3.35
CA TRP A 157 -15.82 -3.52 -3.73
C TRP A 157 -15.50 -4.78 -4.53
N ILE A 158 -14.46 -4.78 -5.36
CA ILE A 158 -14.06 -6.00 -6.07
C ILE A 158 -13.47 -7.02 -5.09
N THR A 159 -12.80 -6.59 -4.03
CA THR A 159 -12.32 -7.48 -2.96
C THR A 159 -13.50 -8.10 -2.20
N VAL A 160 -14.52 -7.32 -1.85
CA VAL A 160 -15.76 -7.83 -1.23
C VAL A 160 -16.45 -8.81 -2.17
N ASN A 161 -16.59 -8.46 -3.45
CA ASN A 161 -17.23 -9.30 -4.44
C ASN A 161 -16.54 -10.67 -4.60
N TYR A 162 -15.21 -10.70 -4.69
CA TYR A 162 -14.46 -11.97 -4.82
C TYR A 162 -14.55 -12.82 -3.56
N ARG A 163 -14.54 -12.20 -2.38
CA ARG A 163 -14.79 -12.89 -1.12
C ARG A 163 -16.14 -13.59 -1.12
N GLU A 164 -17.18 -12.89 -1.50
CA GLU A 164 -18.57 -13.41 -1.43
C GLU A 164 -18.89 -14.37 -2.57
N ALA A 165 -18.41 -14.08 -3.79
CA ALA A 165 -18.72 -14.90 -4.97
C ALA A 165 -17.89 -16.20 -5.05
N TYR A 166 -16.65 -16.19 -4.55
CA TYR A 166 -15.72 -17.32 -4.69
C TYR A 166 -15.23 -17.91 -3.36
N GLY A 167 -15.73 -17.42 -2.23
CA GLY A 167 -15.34 -17.92 -0.91
C GLY A 167 -13.88 -17.61 -0.53
N MET A 168 -13.24 -16.66 -1.19
CA MET A 168 -11.85 -16.29 -0.94
C MET A 168 -11.69 -15.61 0.42
N PHE A 169 -10.61 -15.91 1.14
CA PHE A 169 -10.21 -15.08 2.26
C PHE A 169 -9.59 -13.78 1.73
N ALA A 170 -10.40 -12.76 1.57
CA ALA A 170 -9.98 -11.44 1.09
C ALA A 170 -10.61 -10.35 1.96
N CYS A 171 -9.78 -9.53 2.61
CA CYS A 171 -10.24 -8.47 3.50
C CYS A 171 -9.69 -7.10 3.10
N ASN A 172 -10.44 -6.05 3.42
CA ASN A 172 -10.03 -4.66 3.24
C ASN A 172 -9.66 -4.05 4.59
N GLY A 173 -8.47 -3.45 4.69
CA GLY A 173 -8.13 -2.59 5.82
C GLY A 173 -8.35 -1.13 5.45
N ILE A 174 -9.29 -0.44 6.07
CA ILE A 174 -9.52 1.00 5.85
C ILE A 174 -8.48 1.77 6.65
N LEU A 175 -7.40 2.14 5.97
CA LEU A 175 -6.25 2.80 6.60
C LEU A 175 -6.48 4.30 6.67
N PHE A 176 -6.38 4.85 7.88
CA PHE A 176 -6.29 6.28 8.12
C PHE A 176 -4.84 6.75 7.98
N ASN A 177 -4.58 8.04 8.25
CA ASN A 177 -3.24 8.58 8.12
C ASN A 177 -2.28 7.93 9.13
N HIS A 178 -1.19 7.38 8.66
CA HIS A 178 -0.19 6.76 9.51
C HIS A 178 1.21 7.10 9.01
N GLU A 179 2.06 7.41 9.96
CA GLU A 179 3.32 8.07 9.72
C GLU A 179 4.46 7.36 10.42
N SER A 180 5.68 7.66 9.99
CA SER A 180 6.90 7.16 10.61
C SER A 180 8.13 7.89 10.07
N PRO A 181 9.33 7.64 10.60
CA PRO A 181 10.58 8.11 9.99
C PRO A 181 10.78 7.67 8.53
N LEU A 182 10.11 6.59 8.09
CA LEU A 182 10.17 6.08 6.71
C LEU A 182 9.13 6.71 5.78
N ARG A 183 8.31 7.66 6.26
CA ARG A 183 7.30 8.32 5.42
C ARG A 183 7.94 9.02 4.23
N GLY A 184 7.27 8.97 3.09
CA GLY A 184 7.71 9.67 1.87
C GLY A 184 7.83 11.18 2.09
N GLU A 185 8.87 11.79 1.55
CA GLU A 185 9.26 13.18 1.85
C GLU A 185 8.25 14.26 1.42
N THR A 186 7.39 13.93 0.48
CA THR A 186 6.34 14.83 -0.04
C THR A 186 5.05 14.80 0.77
N PHE A 187 4.90 13.83 1.68
CA PHE A 187 3.74 13.75 2.56
C PHE A 187 3.85 14.75 3.73
N VAL A 188 2.70 15.20 4.21
CA VAL A 188 2.58 16.39 5.07
C VAL A 188 3.48 16.34 6.31
N THR A 189 3.50 15.26 7.08
CA THR A 189 4.30 15.15 8.30
C THR A 189 5.80 15.19 8.00
N ARG A 190 6.25 14.43 6.99
CA ARG A 190 7.65 14.43 6.58
C ARG A 190 8.07 15.76 5.97
N LYS A 191 7.19 16.39 5.19
CA LYS A 191 7.38 17.74 4.68
C LYS A 191 7.59 18.75 5.83
N ILE A 192 6.76 18.66 6.88
CA ILE A 192 6.87 19.55 8.05
C ILE A 192 8.19 19.30 8.80
N THR A 193 8.51 18.06 9.14
CA THR A 193 9.73 17.75 9.93
C THR A 193 11.00 18.14 9.18
N ARG A 194 11.07 17.90 7.87
CA ARG A 194 12.20 18.33 7.04
C ARG A 194 12.31 19.85 6.98
N ALA A 195 11.22 20.55 6.74
CA ALA A 195 11.22 22.00 6.66
C ALA A 195 11.62 22.63 8.00
N ALA A 196 11.05 22.17 9.12
CA ALA A 196 11.39 22.65 10.45
C ALA A 196 12.88 22.46 10.77
N SER A 197 13.43 21.30 10.49
CA SER A 197 14.87 21.03 10.69
C SER A 197 15.75 21.93 9.82
N ARG A 198 15.38 22.14 8.55
CA ARG A 198 16.13 23.03 7.64
C ARG A 198 16.07 24.51 8.08
N ILE A 199 14.92 24.96 8.57
CA ILE A 199 14.77 26.33 9.10
C ILE A 199 15.65 26.49 10.36
N ALA A 200 15.62 25.53 11.27
CA ALA A 200 16.45 25.56 12.47
C ALA A 200 17.97 25.60 12.16
N LEU A 201 18.38 25.02 11.04
CA LEU A 201 19.77 25.02 10.57
C LEU A 201 20.11 26.22 9.65
N GLY A 202 19.21 27.15 9.44
CA GLY A 202 19.41 28.30 8.55
C GLY A 202 19.51 27.94 7.05
N LEU A 203 19.04 26.74 6.66
CA LEU A 203 19.08 26.26 5.29
C LEU A 203 17.81 26.58 4.49
N GLN A 204 16.81 27.15 5.14
CA GLN A 204 15.52 27.50 4.57
C GLN A 204 14.84 28.54 5.48
N ASP A 205 14.15 29.53 4.90
CA ASP A 205 13.50 30.59 5.69
C ASP A 205 12.05 30.26 6.05
N LYS A 206 11.34 29.55 5.16
CA LYS A 206 9.91 29.27 5.31
C LYS A 206 9.49 28.04 4.51
N PHE A 207 8.29 27.53 4.77
CA PHE A 207 7.62 26.53 3.94
C PHE A 207 6.12 26.80 3.87
N TYR A 208 5.47 26.22 2.89
CA TYR A 208 4.04 26.42 2.66
C TYR A 208 3.28 25.13 2.91
N LEU A 209 2.17 25.25 3.64
CA LEU A 209 1.18 24.21 3.83
C LEU A 209 -0.15 24.65 3.19
N GLY A 210 -1.00 23.69 2.89
CA GLY A 210 -2.35 23.93 2.40
C GLY A 210 -3.30 24.36 3.55
N ASN A 211 -4.44 23.68 3.70
CA ASN A 211 -5.39 23.95 4.75
C ASN A 211 -4.81 23.60 6.13
N LEU A 212 -4.60 24.61 6.98
CA LEU A 212 -4.06 24.45 8.34
C LEU A 212 -5.08 23.91 9.34
N ASP A 213 -6.38 24.07 9.04
CA ASP A 213 -7.47 23.63 9.93
C ASP A 213 -7.91 22.17 9.64
N ALA A 214 -7.25 21.50 8.69
CA ALA A 214 -7.59 20.13 8.32
C ALA A 214 -7.31 19.16 9.47
N GLN A 215 -8.36 18.48 9.92
CA GLN A 215 -8.27 17.42 10.93
C GLN A 215 -8.03 16.07 10.27
N ARG A 216 -7.23 15.23 10.93
CA ARG A 216 -6.90 13.87 10.48
C ARG A 216 -6.76 12.96 11.68
N ASP A 217 -7.07 11.69 11.50
CA ASP A 217 -6.72 10.63 12.43
C ASP A 217 -5.29 10.15 12.13
N TRP A 218 -4.42 10.15 13.13
CA TRP A 218 -3.00 9.85 12.98
C TRP A 218 -2.59 8.61 13.78
N GLY A 219 -1.93 7.69 13.13
CA GLY A 219 -1.33 6.53 13.76
C GLY A 219 0.14 6.33 13.37
N HIS A 220 0.78 5.33 13.96
CA HIS A 220 2.13 4.93 13.59
C HIS A 220 2.12 3.71 12.66
N ALA A 221 2.92 3.72 11.60
CA ALA A 221 2.94 2.67 10.58
C ALA A 221 3.21 1.25 11.15
N LYS A 222 3.97 1.12 12.24
CA LYS A 222 4.21 -0.18 12.89
C LYS A 222 2.94 -0.79 13.50
N ASP A 223 2.05 0.03 14.02
CA ASP A 223 0.78 -0.46 14.58
C ASP A 223 -0.14 -0.93 13.45
N TYR A 224 -0.16 -0.17 12.34
CA TYR A 224 -0.92 -0.54 11.15
C TYR A 224 -0.45 -1.87 10.54
N VAL A 225 0.86 -2.09 10.38
CA VAL A 225 1.36 -3.37 9.82
C VAL A 225 1.10 -4.55 10.77
N ARG A 226 1.11 -4.31 12.08
CA ARG A 226 0.69 -5.33 13.05
C ARG A 226 -0.77 -5.70 12.88
N MET A 227 -1.65 -4.70 12.73
CA MET A 227 -3.08 -4.91 12.46
C MET A 227 -3.32 -5.65 11.15
N MET A 228 -2.57 -5.30 10.08
CA MET A 228 -2.69 -6.00 8.79
C MET A 228 -2.44 -7.51 8.91
N TRP A 229 -1.50 -7.91 9.76
CA TRP A 229 -1.17 -9.31 9.99
C TRP A 229 -2.20 -10.01 10.89
N MET A 230 -2.78 -9.33 11.90
CA MET A 230 -3.79 -9.89 12.81
C MET A 230 -5.08 -10.27 12.10
#